data_d4bd29444832369da2131ab5db9ce2ee
#
_entry.id   d4bd29444832369da2131ab5db9ce2ee
#
_cell.length_a   1.000
_cell.length_b   1.000
_cell.length_c   1.000
_cell.angle_alpha   90.00
_cell.angle_beta   90.00
_cell.angle_gamma   90.00
#
_symmetry.space_group_name_H-M   'P 1'
#
loop_
_entity.id
_entity.type
_entity.pdbx_description
1 polymer ?
#
loop_
_entity_poly.entity_id
_entity_poly.type
_entity_poly.pdbx_seq_one_letter_code
_entity_poly.pdbx_strand_id
1 'polypeptide(L)'
;AFNAMDARDEADSPDPERLRNLLNPYFKVIGQEGDVSEKSGARIDLGRVLFHDKRLSGSSEISCNDCHDLTKYGTNGVHYEKLLKEKKITRDVPSIYNKGYLKLFDWDGAHVTLESKTAEAIQSEHEMNMPDEDLLIKRLKSIPGYQPLFEKAFPGKEDPIRFDTLLEALVLFEKALVTPAPIDRFIAGDDKALSAEQLTGGFLFDQK
;
A
#
# COMPACT_ATOMS: atom_id res chain seq x y z
N ALA A 1 -22.44 -21.18 -34.55
CA ALA A 1 -23.62 -20.30 -34.64
C ALA A 1 -24.04 -19.98 -33.21
N PHE A 2 -23.62 -18.83 -32.68
CA PHE A 2 -24.19 -18.26 -31.45
C PHE A 2 -25.50 -17.57 -31.85
N ASN A 3 -26.60 -18.09 -31.35
CA ASN A 3 -27.92 -17.52 -31.58
C ASN A 3 -28.05 -16.19 -30.83
N ALA A 4 -28.82 -15.28 -31.47
CA ALA A 4 -29.20 -13.99 -30.93
C ALA A 4 -29.76 -14.12 -29.52
N MET A 5 -29.24 -13.33 -28.61
CA MET A 5 -29.84 -13.07 -27.30
C MET A 5 -31.23 -12.46 -27.55
N ASP A 6 -32.24 -13.15 -27.04
CA ASP A 6 -33.66 -12.82 -27.21
C ASP A 6 -34.00 -11.57 -26.37
N ALA A 7 -34.86 -10.68 -26.88
CA ALA A 7 -35.26 -9.43 -26.23
C ALA A 7 -35.96 -9.57 -24.85
N ARG A 8 -35.97 -10.76 -24.30
CA ARG A 8 -36.43 -11.08 -22.94
C ARG A 8 -35.38 -10.85 -21.86
N ASP A 9 -34.08 -10.65 -22.25
CA ASP A 9 -32.96 -10.47 -21.29
C ASP A 9 -32.82 -9.02 -20.80
N GLU A 10 -33.47 -8.01 -21.41
CA GLU A 10 -33.42 -6.62 -20.94
C GLU A 10 -34.23 -6.39 -19.65
N ALA A 11 -35.25 -7.21 -19.38
CA ALA A 11 -36.07 -7.07 -18.17
C ALA A 11 -35.43 -7.68 -16.90
N ASP A 12 -34.36 -8.46 -17.06
CA ASP A 12 -33.65 -9.18 -15.95
C ASP A 12 -32.19 -8.74 -15.79
N SER A 13 -31.83 -7.59 -16.41
CA SER A 13 -30.49 -7.03 -16.19
C SER A 13 -30.36 -6.53 -14.73
N PRO A 14 -29.28 -6.90 -14.03
CA PRO A 14 -29.11 -6.51 -12.63
C PRO A 14 -29.05 -4.99 -12.52
N ASP A 15 -29.92 -4.41 -11.68
CA ASP A 15 -30.06 -2.97 -11.46
C ASP A 15 -28.82 -2.43 -10.72
N PRO A 16 -28.00 -1.55 -11.36
CA PRO A 16 -26.79 -1.01 -10.75
C PRO A 16 -27.07 -0.16 -9.51
N GLU A 17 -28.14 0.65 -9.51
CA GLU A 17 -28.49 1.52 -8.39
C GLU A 17 -28.86 0.70 -7.15
N ARG A 18 -29.64 -0.34 -7.33
CA ARG A 18 -30.01 -1.27 -6.26
C ARG A 18 -28.77 -1.95 -5.67
N LEU A 19 -27.85 -2.43 -6.51
CA LEU A 19 -26.62 -3.05 -6.03
C LEU A 19 -25.75 -2.05 -5.26
N ARG A 20 -25.61 -0.82 -5.77
CA ARG A 20 -24.84 0.22 -5.09
C ARG A 20 -25.41 0.52 -3.71
N ASN A 21 -26.73 0.62 -3.58
CA ASN A 21 -27.39 0.87 -2.30
C ASN A 21 -27.17 -0.28 -1.29
N LEU A 22 -27.09 -1.54 -1.76
CA LEU A 22 -26.76 -2.70 -0.93
C LEU A 22 -25.29 -2.67 -0.47
N LEU A 23 -24.36 -2.27 -1.34
CA LEU A 23 -22.92 -2.30 -1.06
C LEU A 23 -22.41 -1.08 -0.27
N ASN A 24 -23.03 0.10 -0.40
CA ASN A 24 -22.59 1.35 0.23
C ASN A 24 -22.36 1.28 1.76
N PRO A 25 -23.12 0.48 2.55
CA PRO A 25 -22.82 0.34 3.96
C PRO A 25 -21.48 -0.34 4.27
N TYR A 26 -20.97 -1.16 3.34
CA TYR A 26 -19.79 -2.01 3.53
C TYR A 26 -18.56 -1.52 2.76
N PHE A 27 -18.76 -0.84 1.63
CA PHE A 27 -17.70 -0.39 0.76
C PHE A 27 -17.59 1.14 0.77
N LYS A 28 -16.36 1.62 0.87
CA LYS A 28 -16.03 3.03 0.69
C LYS A 28 -15.07 3.18 -0.48
N VAL A 29 -15.20 4.27 -1.21
CA VAL A 29 -14.31 4.59 -2.32
C VAL A 29 -12.94 4.93 -1.76
N ILE A 30 -11.90 4.22 -2.20
CA ILE A 30 -10.53 4.54 -1.85
C ILE A 30 -10.04 5.79 -2.59
N GLY A 31 -9.18 6.59 -1.95
CA GLY A 31 -8.61 7.80 -2.55
C GLY A 31 -9.50 9.05 -2.50
N GLN A 32 -10.71 8.97 -1.92
CA GLN A 32 -11.57 10.15 -1.72
C GLN A 32 -11.37 10.82 -0.36
N GLU A 33 -11.03 10.08 0.66
CA GLU A 33 -10.71 10.67 1.97
C GLU A 33 -9.22 11.03 1.95
N GLY A 34 -8.94 12.33 1.89
CA GLY A 34 -7.61 12.91 1.72
C GLY A 34 -6.65 12.68 2.88
N ASP A 35 -6.29 11.42 3.14
CA ASP A 35 -5.27 11.05 4.12
C ASP A 35 -3.87 11.54 3.73
N VAL A 36 -3.71 11.99 2.49
CA VAL A 36 -2.46 12.55 1.99
C VAL A 36 -2.74 13.96 1.48
N SER A 37 -2.66 14.95 2.37
CA SER A 37 -2.86 16.35 2.00
C SER A 37 -1.78 16.84 1.02
N GLU A 38 -2.09 17.84 0.18
CA GLU A 38 -1.11 18.51 -0.70
C GLU A 38 0.13 18.96 0.06
N LYS A 39 0.01 19.29 1.35
CA LYS A 39 1.11 19.65 2.24
C LYS A 39 2.07 18.50 2.55
N SER A 40 1.70 17.26 2.24
CA SER A 40 2.52 16.08 2.46
C SER A 40 3.45 15.73 1.28
N GLY A 41 3.36 16.43 0.15
CA GLY A 41 4.10 16.08 -1.08
C GLY A 41 5.61 15.90 -0.88
N ALA A 42 6.27 16.81 -0.18
CA ALA A 42 7.71 16.70 0.09
C ALA A 42 8.06 15.52 0.99
N ARG A 43 7.18 15.13 1.93
CA ARG A 43 7.36 13.93 2.78
C ARG A 43 7.16 12.66 1.99
N ILE A 44 6.19 12.63 1.07
CA ILE A 44 5.96 11.50 0.16
C ILE A 44 7.15 11.33 -0.77
N ASP A 45 7.69 12.42 -1.32
CA ASP A 45 8.88 12.36 -2.17
C ASP A 45 10.09 11.82 -1.42
N LEU A 46 10.29 12.25 -0.17
CA LEU A 46 11.31 11.69 0.72
C LEU A 46 11.06 10.20 0.98
N GLY A 47 9.83 9.83 1.32
CA GLY A 47 9.43 8.44 1.56
C GLY A 47 9.69 7.55 0.34
N ARG A 48 9.44 8.06 -0.87
CA ARG A 48 9.76 7.36 -2.12
C ARG A 48 11.26 7.10 -2.25
N VAL A 49 12.10 8.08 -1.96
CA VAL A 49 13.56 7.93 -1.99
C VAL A 49 14.00 6.87 -0.97
N LEU A 50 13.49 6.95 0.27
CA LEU A 50 13.80 6.03 1.34
C LEU A 50 13.34 4.60 1.02
N PHE A 51 12.16 4.41 0.43
CA PHE A 51 11.60 3.11 0.05
C PHE A 51 12.49 2.32 -0.92
N HIS A 52 13.24 3.02 -1.78
CA HIS A 52 14.15 2.41 -2.76
C HIS A 52 15.61 2.37 -2.26
N ASP A 53 15.91 2.92 -1.09
CA ASP A 53 17.28 2.99 -0.62
C ASP A 53 17.70 1.76 0.18
N LYS A 54 18.62 0.98 -0.38
CA LYS A 54 19.17 -0.23 0.24
C LYS A 54 19.95 0.05 1.53
N ARG A 55 20.42 1.28 1.72
CA ARG A 55 21.18 1.69 2.90
C ARG A 55 20.35 1.74 4.18
N LEU A 56 19.03 1.59 4.08
CA LEU A 56 18.15 1.43 5.24
C LEU A 56 18.29 0.05 5.87
N SER A 57 18.75 -0.97 5.13
CA SER A 57 18.98 -2.30 5.70
C SER A 57 20.32 -2.45 6.39
N GLY A 58 20.45 -3.41 7.27
CA GLY A 58 21.67 -3.73 8.00
C GLY A 58 22.85 -4.03 7.07
N SER A 59 22.60 -4.83 6.03
CA SER A 59 23.60 -5.20 5.01
C SER A 59 23.82 -4.12 3.94
N SER A 60 22.94 -3.13 3.83
CA SER A 60 22.88 -2.16 2.71
C SER A 60 22.66 -2.81 1.33
N GLU A 61 22.04 -3.98 1.28
CA GLU A 61 21.80 -4.75 0.06
C GLU A 61 20.31 -4.85 -0.31
N ILE A 62 19.41 -4.57 0.65
CA ILE A 62 17.97 -4.76 0.51
C ILE A 62 17.25 -3.43 0.77
N SER A 63 16.29 -3.09 -0.07
CA SER A 63 15.34 -1.99 0.08
C SER A 63 13.91 -2.53 0.26
N CYS A 64 12.98 -1.67 0.65
CA CYS A 64 11.56 -2.04 0.68
C CYS A 64 11.08 -2.51 -0.70
N ASN A 65 11.53 -1.84 -1.78
CA ASN A 65 11.16 -2.19 -3.15
C ASN A 65 11.69 -3.56 -3.61
N ASP A 66 12.75 -4.11 -3.01
CA ASP A 66 13.23 -5.45 -3.39
C ASP A 66 12.21 -6.54 -2.99
N CYS A 67 11.45 -6.32 -1.92
CA CYS A 67 10.37 -7.20 -1.49
C CYS A 67 9.00 -6.74 -2.00
N HIS A 68 8.76 -5.44 -2.08
CA HIS A 68 7.51 -4.82 -2.51
C HIS A 68 7.68 -4.11 -3.86
N ASP A 69 8.07 -4.86 -4.91
CA ASP A 69 8.30 -4.32 -6.25
C ASP A 69 7.02 -3.67 -6.80
N LEU A 70 7.05 -2.33 -6.94
CA LEU A 70 5.90 -1.56 -7.42
C LEU A 70 5.51 -1.92 -8.86
N THR A 71 6.42 -2.50 -9.65
CA THR A 71 6.11 -2.99 -11.01
C THR A 71 5.45 -4.37 -11.01
N LYS A 72 5.45 -5.06 -9.86
CA LYS A 72 4.87 -6.39 -9.66
C LYS A 72 3.72 -6.35 -8.65
N TYR A 73 2.83 -5.39 -8.79
CA TYR A 73 1.68 -5.22 -7.90
C TYR A 73 2.06 -4.99 -6.43
N GLY A 74 3.26 -4.44 -6.18
CA GLY A 74 3.75 -4.20 -4.82
C GLY A 74 4.08 -5.46 -4.03
N THR A 75 4.40 -6.56 -4.72
CA THR A 75 4.88 -7.83 -4.17
C THR A 75 6.22 -8.19 -4.82
N ASN A 76 6.86 -9.26 -4.40
CA ASN A 76 8.06 -9.76 -5.09
C ASN A 76 7.75 -10.70 -6.27
N GLY A 77 6.50 -11.12 -6.43
CA GLY A 77 6.06 -12.02 -7.50
C GLY A 77 6.61 -13.44 -7.40
N VAL A 78 7.19 -13.83 -6.27
CA VAL A 78 7.76 -15.17 -6.04
C VAL A 78 7.25 -15.76 -4.73
N HIS A 79 7.18 -17.08 -4.70
CA HIS A 79 6.82 -17.81 -3.51
C HIS A 79 7.90 -17.64 -2.41
N TYR A 80 7.51 -17.57 -1.15
CA TYR A 80 8.32 -17.20 0.03
C TYR A 80 9.71 -17.85 0.12
N GLU A 81 9.93 -19.03 -0.45
CA GLU A 81 11.18 -19.82 -0.30
C GLU A 81 12.43 -19.19 -0.94
N LYS A 82 12.32 -18.10 -1.72
CA LYS A 82 13.43 -17.61 -2.57
C LYS A 82 14.07 -16.30 -2.14
N LEU A 83 13.54 -15.58 -1.14
CA LEU A 83 13.91 -14.17 -0.91
C LEU A 83 15.21 -13.96 -0.14
N LEU A 84 15.56 -14.84 0.77
CA LEU A 84 16.80 -14.74 1.52
C LEU A 84 17.42 -16.13 1.58
N LYS A 85 18.56 -16.31 0.92
CA LYS A 85 19.28 -17.59 0.82
C LYS A 85 19.55 -18.29 2.16
N GLU A 86 19.35 -17.61 3.28
CA GLU A 86 19.65 -18.09 4.64
C GLU A 86 18.54 -17.88 5.67
N LYS A 87 17.48 -17.13 5.34
CA LYS A 87 16.38 -16.84 6.28
C LYS A 87 15.07 -17.39 5.71
N LYS A 88 14.45 -18.31 6.43
CA LYS A 88 13.12 -18.86 6.07
C LYS A 88 12.05 -17.80 6.30
N ILE A 89 11.77 -17.01 5.28
CA ILE A 89 10.48 -16.30 5.22
C ILE A 89 9.42 -17.37 5.02
N THR A 90 8.50 -17.48 5.95
CA THR A 90 7.49 -18.54 5.97
C THR A 90 6.18 -18.16 5.31
N ARG A 91 6.07 -16.93 4.79
CA ARG A 91 4.84 -16.36 4.20
C ARG A 91 5.18 -15.53 2.98
N ASP A 92 4.27 -15.49 2.01
CA ASP A 92 4.41 -14.64 0.83
C ASP A 92 4.40 -13.15 1.20
N VAL A 93 5.12 -12.33 0.44
CA VAL A 93 5.12 -10.89 0.61
C VAL A 93 3.77 -10.31 0.16
N PRO A 94 2.99 -9.71 1.06
CA PRO A 94 1.70 -9.12 0.68
C PRO A 94 1.93 -7.84 -0.14
N SER A 95 0.92 -7.49 -0.96
CA SER A 95 0.98 -6.22 -1.70
C SER A 95 1.11 -5.03 -0.75
N ILE A 96 1.97 -4.06 -1.13
CA ILE A 96 2.09 -2.78 -0.43
C ILE A 96 1.00 -1.79 -0.83
N TYR A 97 0.32 -2.02 -1.99
CA TYR A 97 -0.75 -1.15 -2.45
C TYR A 97 -1.96 -1.17 -1.52
N ASN A 98 -2.60 -0.01 -1.37
CA ASN A 98 -3.81 0.20 -0.57
C ASN A 98 -3.62 -0.10 0.95
N LYS A 99 -2.38 -0.21 1.43
CA LYS A 99 -2.09 -0.50 2.85
C LYS A 99 -2.67 0.55 3.80
N GLY A 100 -2.77 1.81 3.39
CA GLY A 100 -3.35 2.88 4.20
C GLY A 100 -4.81 2.65 4.62
N TYR A 101 -5.53 1.74 3.95
CA TYR A 101 -6.93 1.41 4.26
C TYR A 101 -7.10 0.15 5.12
N LEU A 102 -6.01 -0.56 5.41
CA LEU A 102 -6.06 -1.73 6.28
C LEU A 102 -6.08 -1.33 7.75
N LYS A 103 -6.73 -2.15 8.57
CA LYS A 103 -6.79 -2.00 10.03
C LYS A 103 -5.85 -2.95 10.77
N LEU A 104 -5.40 -3.99 10.08
CA LEU A 104 -4.49 -5.00 10.59
C LEU A 104 -3.42 -5.28 9.53
N PHE A 105 -2.20 -5.47 9.98
CA PHE A 105 -1.04 -5.73 9.14
C PHE A 105 -0.42 -7.07 9.52
N ASP A 106 0.34 -7.64 8.59
CA ASP A 106 0.79 -9.02 8.54
C ASP A 106 -0.35 -10.03 8.35
N TRP A 107 0.01 -11.25 7.99
CA TRP A 107 -0.95 -12.33 7.73
C TRP A 107 -1.73 -12.78 8.97
N ASP A 108 -1.20 -12.51 10.14
CA ASP A 108 -1.79 -12.84 11.46
C ASP A 108 -2.35 -11.63 12.20
N GLY A 109 -2.25 -10.42 11.61
CA GLY A 109 -2.76 -9.20 12.23
C GLY A 109 -1.91 -8.72 13.42
N ALA A 110 -0.61 -9.03 13.44
CA ALA A 110 0.28 -8.70 14.55
C ALA A 110 0.40 -7.19 14.82
N HIS A 111 0.19 -6.36 13.78
CA HIS A 111 0.26 -4.90 13.88
C HIS A 111 -1.08 -4.23 13.58
N VAL A 112 -1.43 -3.22 14.38
CA VAL A 112 -2.68 -2.45 14.26
C VAL A 112 -2.47 -1.06 13.65
N THR A 113 -1.22 -0.68 13.36
CA THR A 113 -0.86 0.57 12.68
C THR A 113 0.20 0.30 11.62
N LEU A 114 0.14 1.05 10.52
CA LEU A 114 1.15 0.96 9.46
C LEU A 114 2.51 1.41 9.97
N GLU A 115 2.53 2.39 10.87
CA GLU A 115 3.74 2.90 11.53
C GLU A 115 4.47 1.80 12.30
N SER A 116 3.74 1.00 13.11
CA SER A 116 4.35 -0.09 13.86
C SER A 116 4.87 -1.21 12.96
N LYS A 117 4.14 -1.51 11.86
CA LYS A 117 4.59 -2.51 10.88
C LYS A 117 5.82 -2.05 10.11
N THR A 118 5.86 -0.80 9.66
CA THR A 118 7.01 -0.27 8.91
C THR A 118 8.26 -0.18 9.79
N ALA A 119 8.10 0.19 11.08
CA ALA A 119 9.21 0.18 12.03
C ALA A 119 9.74 -1.25 12.27
N GLU A 120 8.84 -2.22 12.46
CA GLU A 120 9.22 -3.63 12.63
C GLU A 120 9.94 -4.15 11.38
N ALA A 121 9.46 -3.84 10.17
CA ALA A 121 10.10 -4.26 8.92
C ALA A 121 11.56 -3.77 8.79
N ILE A 122 11.86 -2.55 9.27
CA ILE A 122 13.23 -2.02 9.29
C ILE A 122 14.09 -2.81 10.30
N GLN A 123 13.54 -3.10 11.49
CA GLN A 123 14.30 -3.65 12.60
C GLN A 123 14.43 -5.17 12.56
N SER A 124 13.43 -5.87 11.98
CA SER A 124 13.34 -7.32 11.97
C SER A 124 14.54 -7.98 11.28
N GLU A 125 15.11 -8.98 11.95
CA GLU A 125 16.16 -9.81 11.37
C GLU A 125 15.71 -10.62 10.16
N HIS A 126 14.40 -10.83 10.01
CA HIS A 126 13.80 -11.55 8.89
C HIS A 126 13.55 -10.65 7.67
N GLU A 127 13.58 -9.33 7.86
CA GLU A 127 13.34 -8.35 6.81
C GLU A 127 14.61 -7.48 6.58
N MET A 128 14.61 -6.20 6.96
CA MET A 128 15.74 -5.31 6.66
C MET A 128 16.92 -5.41 7.65
N ASN A 129 16.72 -6.03 8.79
CA ASN A 129 17.77 -6.34 9.79
C ASN A 129 18.60 -5.12 10.23
N MET A 130 17.93 -4.01 10.54
CA MET A 130 18.52 -2.79 11.09
C MET A 130 17.92 -2.48 12.47
N PRO A 131 18.29 -3.25 13.51
CA PRO A 131 17.71 -3.09 14.85
C PRO A 131 18.20 -1.83 15.59
N ASP A 132 19.33 -1.26 15.16
CA ASP A 132 19.94 -0.07 15.76
C ASP A 132 19.52 1.19 15.01
N GLU A 133 18.54 1.92 15.57
CA GLU A 133 18.02 3.16 15.01
C GLU A 133 19.10 4.26 14.96
N ASP A 134 19.94 4.37 15.98
CA ASP A 134 21.01 5.38 16.03
C ASP A 134 22.04 5.15 14.93
N LEU A 135 22.38 3.89 14.67
CA LEU A 135 23.26 3.51 13.57
C LEU A 135 22.65 3.89 12.22
N LEU A 136 21.36 3.61 12.02
CA LEU A 136 20.63 3.98 10.81
C LEU A 136 20.65 5.50 10.62
N ILE A 137 20.28 6.27 11.64
CA ILE A 137 20.24 7.73 11.58
C ILE A 137 21.63 8.32 11.35
N LYS A 138 22.66 7.81 12.03
CA LYS A 138 24.04 8.22 11.79
C LYS A 138 24.48 7.95 10.35
N ARG A 139 24.10 6.80 9.78
CA ARG A 139 24.35 6.46 8.36
C ARG A 139 23.68 7.47 7.44
N LEU A 140 22.40 7.78 7.62
CA LEU A 140 21.68 8.74 6.78
C LEU A 140 22.27 10.15 6.89
N LYS A 141 22.63 10.60 8.10
CA LYS A 141 23.30 11.91 8.31
C LYS A 141 24.66 11.99 7.61
N SER A 142 25.34 10.89 7.38
CA SER A 142 26.63 10.86 6.66
C SER A 142 26.49 11.01 5.14
N ILE A 143 25.26 10.96 4.61
CA ILE A 143 24.96 11.04 3.19
C ILE A 143 24.50 12.45 2.86
N PRO A 144 25.30 13.31 2.18
CA PRO A 144 24.99 14.73 1.99
C PRO A 144 23.64 15.00 1.30
N GLY A 145 23.17 14.07 0.46
CA GLY A 145 21.90 14.22 -0.27
C GLY A 145 20.65 14.15 0.62
N TYR A 146 20.72 13.57 1.81
CA TYR A 146 19.56 13.44 2.69
C TYR A 146 19.23 14.75 3.44
N GLN A 147 20.22 15.51 3.86
CA GLN A 147 19.97 16.72 4.61
C GLN A 147 18.95 17.66 3.94
N PRO A 148 19.12 18.07 2.65
CA PRO A 148 18.16 18.96 2.00
C PRO A 148 16.79 18.31 1.76
N LEU A 149 16.72 16.98 1.59
CA LEU A 149 15.45 16.28 1.41
C LEU A 149 14.63 16.29 2.71
N PHE A 150 15.26 16.01 3.85
CA PHE A 150 14.60 16.06 5.15
C PHE A 150 14.24 17.50 5.55
N GLU A 151 15.09 18.49 5.32
CA GLU A 151 14.76 19.91 5.57
C GLU A 151 13.55 20.36 4.76
N LYS A 152 13.46 19.97 3.49
CA LYS A 152 12.29 20.24 2.63
C LYS A 152 11.03 19.54 3.13
N ALA A 153 11.15 18.28 3.60
CA ALA A 153 10.04 17.49 4.09
C ALA A 153 9.53 17.93 5.47
N PHE A 154 10.44 18.42 6.32
CA PHE A 154 10.16 18.80 7.70
C PHE A 154 10.68 20.22 8.02
N PRO A 155 10.12 21.26 7.39
CA PRO A 155 10.58 22.62 7.58
C PRO A 155 10.43 23.07 9.04
N GLY A 156 11.45 23.75 9.55
CA GLY A 156 11.48 24.27 10.93
C GLY A 156 11.88 23.27 12.00
N LYS A 157 12.16 22.00 11.67
CA LYS A 157 12.82 21.07 12.60
C LYS A 157 14.33 21.33 12.59
N GLU A 158 14.93 21.54 13.78
CA GLU A 158 16.36 21.79 13.94
C GLU A 158 17.21 20.59 13.50
N ASP A 159 16.79 19.38 13.88
CA ASP A 159 17.40 18.11 13.45
C ASP A 159 16.30 17.25 12.77
N PRO A 160 16.15 17.38 11.45
CA PRO A 160 15.08 16.70 10.75
C PRO A 160 15.38 15.23 10.43
N ILE A 161 16.66 14.78 10.48
CA ILE A 161 17.02 13.38 10.20
C ILE A 161 16.96 12.58 11.50
N ARG A 162 15.79 11.99 11.76
CA ARG A 162 15.48 11.19 12.95
C ARG A 162 14.63 9.97 12.53
N PHE A 163 14.57 8.96 13.39
CA PHE A 163 13.80 7.76 13.09
C PHE A 163 12.28 8.06 12.95
N ASP A 164 11.72 8.93 13.80
CA ASP A 164 10.32 9.33 13.71
C ASP A 164 9.97 10.03 12.38
N THR A 165 10.83 10.91 11.89
CA THR A 165 10.61 11.61 10.60
C THR A 165 10.86 10.71 9.40
N LEU A 166 11.83 9.80 9.48
CA LEU A 166 12.05 8.75 8.48
C LEU A 166 10.81 7.87 8.36
N LEU A 167 10.31 7.39 9.49
CA LEU A 167 9.13 6.53 9.55
C LEU A 167 7.88 7.26 9.02
N GLU A 168 7.66 8.50 9.44
CA GLU A 168 6.56 9.34 8.94
C GLU A 168 6.60 9.47 7.41
N ALA A 169 7.77 9.73 6.83
CA ALA A 169 7.92 9.86 5.39
C ALA A 169 7.63 8.55 4.65
N LEU A 170 8.15 7.41 5.14
CA LEU A 170 7.87 6.09 4.58
C LEU A 170 6.39 5.77 4.62
N VAL A 171 5.75 5.92 5.77
CA VAL A 171 4.31 5.64 5.96
C VAL A 171 3.44 6.52 5.06
N LEU A 172 3.78 7.81 4.90
CA LEU A 172 3.06 8.69 3.99
C LEU A 172 3.21 8.26 2.54
N PHE A 173 4.39 7.79 2.13
CA PHE A 173 4.58 7.21 0.80
C PHE A 173 3.77 5.93 0.62
N GLU A 174 3.80 5.01 1.58
CA GLU A 174 3.00 3.78 1.53
C GLU A 174 1.49 4.06 1.47
N LYS A 175 1.00 5.03 2.25
CA LYS A 175 -0.40 5.50 2.20
C LYS A 175 -0.77 6.12 0.84
N ALA A 176 0.20 6.73 0.14
CA ALA A 176 -0.02 7.28 -1.20
C ALA A 176 -0.07 6.23 -2.31
N LEU A 177 0.33 4.99 -2.03
CA LEU A 177 0.27 3.88 -2.99
C LEU A 177 -1.16 3.34 -3.14
N VAL A 178 -2.02 4.12 -3.77
CA VAL A 178 -3.45 3.81 -3.96
C VAL A 178 -3.71 3.37 -5.40
N THR A 179 -4.44 2.27 -5.55
CA THR A 179 -4.83 1.70 -6.86
C THR A 179 -6.34 1.51 -6.91
N PRO A 180 -7.12 2.52 -7.35
CA PRO A 180 -8.56 2.38 -7.50
C PRO A 180 -8.93 1.27 -8.48
N ALA A 181 -9.95 0.48 -8.13
CA ALA A 181 -10.50 -0.60 -8.94
C ALA A 181 -11.83 -0.19 -9.61
N PRO A 182 -12.37 -0.96 -10.56
CA PRO A 182 -13.68 -0.70 -11.14
C PRO A 182 -14.81 -0.58 -10.10
N ILE A 183 -14.73 -1.34 -9.00
CA ILE A 183 -15.70 -1.26 -7.90
C ILE A 183 -15.72 0.14 -7.25
N ASP A 184 -14.58 0.80 -7.12
CA ASP A 184 -14.52 2.14 -6.54
C ASP A 184 -15.27 3.16 -7.39
N ARG A 185 -15.11 3.09 -8.72
CA ARG A 185 -15.87 3.94 -9.66
C ARG A 185 -17.35 3.63 -9.61
N PHE A 186 -17.73 2.35 -9.53
CA PHE A 186 -19.11 1.93 -9.40
C PHE A 186 -19.76 2.50 -8.12
N ILE A 187 -19.10 2.37 -6.98
CA ILE A 187 -19.58 2.93 -5.70
C ILE A 187 -19.64 4.47 -5.76
N ALA A 188 -18.73 5.11 -6.50
CA ALA A 188 -18.77 6.56 -6.75
C ALA A 188 -19.88 7.02 -7.71
N GLY A 189 -20.66 6.10 -8.33
CA GLY A 189 -21.80 6.40 -9.16
C GLY A 189 -21.64 6.14 -10.67
N ASP A 190 -20.52 5.51 -11.10
CA ASP A 190 -20.35 5.11 -12.50
C ASP A 190 -21.00 3.74 -12.75
N ASP A 191 -22.23 3.73 -13.23
CA ASP A 191 -23.00 2.50 -13.53
C ASP A 191 -22.35 1.62 -14.59
N LYS A 192 -21.46 2.20 -15.41
CA LYS A 192 -20.74 1.50 -16.48
C LYS A 192 -19.42 0.90 -16.05
N ALA A 193 -19.02 1.11 -14.79
CA ALA A 193 -17.75 0.63 -14.28
C ALA A 193 -17.70 -0.90 -14.13
N LEU A 194 -18.86 -1.56 -14.00
CA LEU A 194 -18.99 -3.01 -13.88
C LEU A 194 -19.76 -3.60 -15.06
N SER A 195 -19.38 -4.80 -15.50
CA SER A 195 -20.15 -5.57 -16.49
C SER A 195 -21.42 -6.18 -15.87
N ALA A 196 -22.34 -6.68 -16.70
CA ALA A 196 -23.55 -7.35 -16.22
C ALA A 196 -23.22 -8.58 -15.34
N GLU A 197 -22.20 -9.36 -15.70
CA GLU A 197 -21.75 -10.49 -14.89
C GLU A 197 -21.18 -10.04 -13.55
N GLN A 198 -20.44 -8.94 -13.53
CA GLN A 198 -19.89 -8.38 -12.28
C GLN A 198 -20.99 -7.84 -11.37
N LEU A 199 -22.03 -7.19 -11.93
CA LEU A 199 -23.22 -6.77 -11.19
C LEU A 199 -23.95 -7.98 -10.59
N THR A 200 -24.16 -9.03 -11.38
CA THR A 200 -24.75 -10.30 -10.90
C THR A 200 -23.92 -10.89 -9.78
N GLY A 201 -22.59 -10.92 -9.93
CA GLY A 201 -21.65 -11.36 -8.88
C GLY A 201 -21.77 -10.56 -7.59
N GLY A 202 -21.98 -9.23 -7.70
CA GLY A 202 -22.21 -8.35 -6.56
C GLY A 202 -23.48 -8.70 -5.78
N PHE A 203 -24.60 -8.99 -6.46
CA PHE A 203 -25.81 -9.45 -5.80
C PHE A 203 -25.65 -10.80 -5.11
N LEU A 204 -24.91 -11.74 -5.72
CA LEU A 204 -24.61 -13.02 -5.10
C LEU A 204 -23.73 -12.88 -3.86
N PHE A 205 -22.81 -11.93 -3.87
CA PHE A 205 -21.96 -11.61 -2.71
C PHE A 205 -22.77 -11.08 -1.52
N ASP A 206 -23.73 -10.17 -1.78
CA ASP A 206 -24.58 -9.58 -0.74
C ASP A 206 -25.52 -10.60 -0.08
N GLN A 207 -25.90 -11.66 -0.80
CA GLN A 207 -26.82 -12.69 -0.31
C GLN A 207 -26.18 -13.72 0.64
N LYS A 208 -24.85 -13.66 0.88
CA LYS A 208 -24.11 -14.64 1.69
C LYS A 208 -23.45 -14.02 2.91
#